data_8d39048741f9b7849b9fa1ed9e0b86c4
#
_entry.id   8d39048741f9b7849b9fa1ed9e0b86c4
#
_cell.length_a   1.000
_cell.length_b   1.000
_cell.length_c   1.000
_cell.angle_alpha   90.00
_cell.angle_beta   90.00
_cell.angle_gamma   90.00
#
_symmetry.space_group_name_H-M   'P 1'
#
loop_
_entity.id
_entity.type
_entity.pdbx_description
1 polymer ?
#
loop_
_entity_poly.entity_id
_entity_poly.type
_entity_poly.pdbx_seq_one_letter_code
_entity_poly.pdbx_strand_id
1 'polypeptide(L)'
;VASVRGQEGQWPKFRGLDAGAIADDPRLPEVWSETENVVWQADIPGLGWSSPVVWDDHIFVTTAISAGEERSPQPGLYDPGADHGATRSNASHRWLVYDLDFATGAVRWVRELGSTVPAIERHIKNSFASETPVTDGRRVYAYFGNQGLYCYTLEGELLWKKEWPAYKTRYGWGLAASPVLHKGRLYIVNDNEEQSFLVALDAKTGKQIWRTERKGEKSNWSTPYIWENKLRTEIITPGTRKNRSYGLDGKLLYEFGGNSSITIATPYASHGLLYVTSGYVGDRKKPIFAIRPGAKGDISLNSDEDTNKHIAWCQRRAGPYN
;
A
#
# COMPACT_ATOMS: atom_id res chain seq x y z
N VAL A 1 2.57 1.67 29.62
CA VAL A 1 2.88 1.35 28.22
C VAL A 1 2.53 -0.10 28.02
N ALA A 2 1.28 -0.37 27.61
CA ALA A 2 0.88 -1.71 27.24
C ALA A 2 1.52 -2.02 25.88
N SER A 3 2.57 -2.82 25.87
CA SER A 3 3.09 -3.49 24.70
C SER A 3 1.94 -4.35 24.14
N VAL A 4 1.34 -3.95 23.03
CA VAL A 4 0.60 -4.88 22.19
C VAL A 4 1.65 -5.81 21.63
N ARG A 5 1.86 -6.95 22.29
CA ARG A 5 2.55 -8.08 21.66
C ARG A 5 1.69 -8.42 20.45
N GLY A 6 2.20 -8.11 19.26
CA GLY A 6 1.65 -8.68 18.03
C GLY A 6 1.58 -10.19 18.25
N GLN A 7 0.50 -10.83 17.83
CA GLN A 7 0.43 -12.30 17.87
C GLN A 7 1.65 -12.80 17.09
N GLU A 8 2.51 -13.57 17.75
CA GLU A 8 3.70 -14.13 17.13
C GLU A 8 3.29 -14.89 15.86
N GLY A 9 3.98 -14.61 14.75
CA GLY A 9 3.74 -15.28 13.49
C GLY A 9 2.69 -14.65 12.56
N GLN A 10 2.09 -13.49 12.90
CA GLN A 10 1.09 -12.85 12.04
C GLN A 10 1.70 -11.72 11.18
N TRP A 11 1.33 -11.69 9.88
CA TRP A 11 1.70 -10.62 8.94
C TRP A 11 0.45 -10.12 8.19
N PRO A 12 -0.47 -9.42 8.89
CA PRO A 12 -1.85 -9.23 8.41
C PRO A 12 -2.04 -8.15 7.33
N LYS A 13 -1.01 -7.43 6.95
CA LYS A 13 -1.08 -6.30 6.02
C LYS A 13 0.28 -5.95 5.44
N PHE A 14 0.30 -5.04 4.47
CA PHE A 14 1.53 -4.48 3.92
C PHE A 14 2.47 -3.97 5.03
N ARG A 15 3.72 -4.45 5.03
CA ARG A 15 4.75 -4.18 6.04
C ARG A 15 4.42 -4.67 7.47
N GLY A 16 3.52 -5.62 7.60
CA GLY A 16 3.21 -6.24 8.90
C GLY A 16 2.52 -5.31 9.89
N LEU A 17 2.57 -5.64 11.17
CA LEU A 17 1.85 -4.91 12.22
C LEU A 17 2.39 -3.49 12.43
N ASP A 18 3.71 -3.33 12.47
CA ASP A 18 4.39 -2.10 12.86
C ASP A 18 5.08 -1.40 11.68
N ALA A 19 4.49 -1.48 10.47
CA ALA A 19 4.99 -0.86 9.24
C ALA A 19 6.44 -1.21 8.90
N GLY A 20 6.83 -2.46 9.14
CA GLY A 20 8.17 -2.97 8.85
C GLY A 20 9.15 -2.80 10.02
N ALA A 21 8.70 -2.48 11.22
CA ALA A 21 9.51 -2.64 12.41
C ALA A 21 9.85 -4.12 12.59
N ILE A 22 11.12 -4.45 12.62
CA ILE A 22 11.64 -5.81 12.67
C ILE A 22 12.01 -6.11 14.12
N ALA A 23 11.56 -7.25 14.63
CA ALA A 23 12.16 -7.84 15.81
C ALA A 23 13.36 -8.69 15.38
N ASP A 24 14.47 -8.60 16.10
CA ASP A 24 15.58 -9.52 15.90
C ASP A 24 15.11 -10.94 16.24
N ASP A 25 15.11 -11.82 15.27
CA ASP A 25 14.86 -13.24 15.46
C ASP A 25 16.14 -14.03 15.13
N PRO A 26 16.82 -14.58 16.15
CA PRO A 26 18.06 -15.32 15.93
C PRO A 26 17.86 -16.63 15.16
N ARG A 27 16.61 -17.03 14.90
CA ARG A 27 16.27 -18.21 14.09
C ARG A 27 16.24 -17.94 12.60
N LEU A 28 16.34 -16.67 12.17
CA LEU A 28 16.38 -16.34 10.75
C LEU A 28 17.66 -16.92 10.13
N PRO A 29 17.55 -17.63 9.00
CA PRO A 29 18.73 -18.18 8.35
C PRO A 29 19.57 -17.05 7.74
N GLU A 30 20.89 -17.13 7.88
CA GLU A 30 21.85 -16.23 7.22
C GLU A 30 22.11 -16.64 5.77
N VAL A 31 21.89 -17.91 5.45
CA VAL A 31 22.05 -18.48 4.11
C VAL A 31 20.82 -19.29 3.75
N TRP A 32 20.35 -19.14 2.51
CA TRP A 32 19.31 -19.99 1.94
C TRP A 32 19.52 -20.17 0.42
N SER A 33 19.05 -21.29 -0.09
CA SER A 33 19.04 -21.63 -1.53
C SER A 33 17.79 -22.44 -1.84
N GLU A 34 17.60 -22.87 -3.06
CA GLU A 34 16.48 -23.73 -3.45
C GLU A 34 16.40 -25.05 -2.65
N THR A 35 17.51 -25.48 -2.07
CA THR A 35 17.63 -26.74 -1.33
C THR A 35 18.04 -26.58 0.13
N GLU A 36 18.25 -25.35 0.60
CA GLU A 36 18.72 -25.07 1.96
C GLU A 36 17.86 -23.99 2.61
N ASN A 37 17.33 -24.28 3.80
CA ASN A 37 16.49 -23.38 4.59
C ASN A 37 15.20 -22.92 3.88
N VAL A 38 14.74 -23.65 2.85
CA VAL A 38 13.44 -23.50 2.19
C VAL A 38 12.58 -24.70 2.55
N VAL A 39 11.44 -24.46 3.20
CA VAL A 39 10.53 -25.52 3.65
C VAL A 39 9.68 -26.02 2.47
N TRP A 40 9.18 -25.09 1.66
CA TRP A 40 8.41 -25.37 0.46
C TRP A 40 8.46 -24.20 -0.51
N GLN A 41 8.09 -24.46 -1.76
CA GLN A 41 7.92 -23.49 -2.82
C GLN A 41 6.60 -23.76 -3.52
N ALA A 42 5.84 -22.72 -3.84
CA ALA A 42 4.59 -22.81 -4.59
C ALA A 42 4.59 -21.82 -5.77
N ASP A 43 4.22 -22.31 -6.95
CA ASP A 43 4.09 -21.48 -8.14
C ASP A 43 2.72 -20.82 -8.18
N ILE A 44 2.69 -19.48 -8.24
CA ILE A 44 1.48 -18.69 -8.41
C ILE A 44 1.47 -18.11 -9.83
N PRO A 45 0.54 -18.54 -10.70
CA PRO A 45 0.47 -18.05 -12.07
C PRO A 45 0.20 -16.54 -12.15
N GLY A 46 0.73 -15.89 -13.20
CA GLY A 46 0.51 -14.47 -13.48
C GLY A 46 1.53 -13.54 -12.82
N LEU A 47 1.18 -12.26 -12.75
CA LEU A 47 2.00 -11.24 -12.12
C LEU A 47 1.30 -10.67 -10.89
N GLY A 48 1.97 -10.73 -9.74
CA GLY A 48 1.52 -10.15 -8.47
C GLY A 48 2.70 -9.55 -7.70
N TRP A 49 2.66 -8.25 -7.43
CA TRP A 49 3.68 -7.55 -6.63
C TRP A 49 3.19 -7.25 -5.21
N SER A 50 2.03 -7.79 -4.84
CA SER A 50 1.56 -7.75 -3.46
C SER A 50 2.47 -8.55 -2.53
N SER A 51 2.65 -8.09 -1.31
CA SER A 51 3.26 -8.93 -0.27
C SER A 51 2.30 -10.05 0.12
N PRO A 52 2.79 -11.26 0.43
CA PRO A 52 1.98 -12.26 1.10
C PRO A 52 1.46 -11.72 2.44
N VAL A 53 0.23 -12.06 2.78
CA VAL A 53 -0.39 -11.76 4.08
C VAL A 53 -0.61 -13.06 4.82
N VAL A 54 -0.14 -13.12 6.07
CA VAL A 54 -0.15 -14.36 6.88
C VAL A 54 -1.07 -14.16 8.09
N TRP A 55 -1.95 -15.12 8.30
CA TRP A 55 -2.77 -15.22 9.51
C TRP A 55 -2.97 -16.69 9.88
N ASP A 56 -2.47 -17.07 11.04
CA ASP A 56 -2.44 -18.45 11.50
C ASP A 56 -1.82 -19.39 10.44
N ASP A 57 -2.58 -20.31 9.92
CA ASP A 57 -2.17 -21.27 8.89
C ASP A 57 -2.57 -20.84 7.44
N HIS A 58 -2.99 -19.59 7.24
CA HIS A 58 -3.37 -19.02 5.95
C HIS A 58 -2.31 -18.09 5.40
N ILE A 59 -2.05 -18.19 4.09
CA ILE A 59 -1.26 -17.21 3.33
C ILE A 59 -2.09 -16.70 2.16
N PHE A 60 -2.41 -15.40 2.17
CA PHE A 60 -3.16 -14.77 1.09
C PHE A 60 -2.22 -14.06 0.13
N VAL A 61 -2.39 -14.34 -1.17
CA VAL A 61 -1.63 -13.75 -2.28
C VAL A 61 -2.59 -13.30 -3.37
N THR A 62 -2.29 -12.19 -4.02
CA THR A 62 -3.06 -11.70 -5.17
C THR A 62 -2.24 -11.74 -6.45
N THR A 63 -2.88 -12.04 -7.58
CA THR A 63 -2.25 -12.07 -8.89
C THR A 63 -3.20 -11.64 -10.00
N ALA A 64 -2.64 -11.24 -11.13
CA ALA A 64 -3.36 -11.00 -12.38
C ALA A 64 -2.74 -11.84 -13.50
N ILE A 65 -3.55 -12.65 -14.18
CA ILE A 65 -3.13 -13.55 -15.27
C ILE A 65 -3.60 -12.98 -16.59
N SER A 66 -2.68 -12.69 -17.50
CA SER A 66 -2.98 -12.26 -18.87
C SER A 66 -3.33 -13.44 -19.76
N ALA A 67 -4.31 -13.27 -20.65
CA ALA A 67 -4.60 -14.20 -21.73
C ALA A 67 -3.64 -14.02 -22.94
N GLY A 68 -2.84 -12.94 -22.94
CA GLY A 68 -1.84 -12.64 -23.96
C GLY A 68 -0.42 -12.73 -23.42
N GLU A 69 0.54 -12.46 -24.29
CA GLU A 69 1.93 -12.36 -23.87
C GLU A 69 2.14 -11.16 -22.93
N GLU A 70 2.86 -11.37 -21.87
CA GLU A 70 3.30 -10.34 -20.95
C GLU A 70 4.80 -10.07 -21.11
N ARG A 71 5.13 -8.80 -21.27
CA ARG A 71 6.53 -8.39 -21.28
C ARG A 71 7.11 -8.48 -19.88
N SER A 72 8.23 -9.18 -19.77
CA SER A 72 8.99 -9.23 -18.52
C SER A 72 9.60 -7.86 -18.18
N PRO A 73 9.65 -7.49 -16.88
CA PRO A 73 10.39 -6.30 -16.44
C PRO A 73 11.85 -6.33 -16.89
N GLN A 74 12.34 -5.19 -17.37
CA GLN A 74 13.73 -5.05 -17.78
C GLN A 74 14.53 -4.23 -16.74
N PRO A 75 15.86 -4.40 -16.65
CA PRO A 75 16.71 -3.54 -15.83
C PRO A 75 16.58 -2.06 -16.23
N GLY A 76 16.87 -1.15 -15.30
CA GLY A 76 16.76 0.29 -15.52
C GLY A 76 15.45 0.89 -15.01
N LEU A 77 15.32 2.21 -15.11
CA LEU A 77 14.14 2.93 -14.60
C LEU A 77 12.96 2.83 -15.57
N TYR A 78 13.24 2.90 -16.88
CA TYR A 78 12.25 2.87 -17.94
C TYR A 78 12.62 1.80 -18.97
N ASP A 79 11.59 1.23 -19.61
CA ASP A 79 11.77 0.34 -20.73
C ASP A 79 12.04 1.15 -22.01
N PRO A 80 13.13 0.88 -22.75
CA PRO A 80 13.37 1.51 -24.05
C PRO A 80 12.18 1.25 -24.99
N GLY A 81 11.60 2.32 -25.52
CA GLY A 81 10.47 2.26 -26.45
C GLY A 81 9.08 2.31 -25.82
N ALA A 82 8.97 2.35 -24.47
CA ALA A 82 7.72 2.65 -23.79
C ALA A 82 7.73 4.11 -23.29
N ASP A 83 6.65 4.85 -23.50
CA ASP A 83 6.50 6.20 -22.96
C ASP A 83 6.49 6.14 -21.44
N HIS A 84 7.53 6.67 -20.82
CA HIS A 84 7.74 6.60 -19.37
C HIS A 84 7.60 5.20 -18.74
N GLY A 85 7.75 4.12 -19.51
CA GLY A 85 7.57 2.75 -19.04
C GLY A 85 6.12 2.27 -18.89
N ALA A 86 5.15 3.05 -19.37
CA ALA A 86 3.75 2.63 -19.40
C ALA A 86 3.52 1.49 -20.40
N THR A 87 2.69 0.54 -20.02
CA THR A 87 2.29 -0.59 -20.85
C THR A 87 0.78 -0.74 -20.84
N ARG A 88 0.17 -0.68 -22.02
CA ARG A 88 -1.25 -0.98 -22.22
C ARG A 88 -1.40 -2.42 -22.63
N SER A 89 -2.25 -3.16 -21.96
CA SER A 89 -2.65 -4.49 -22.39
C SER A 89 -3.97 -4.44 -23.14
N ASN A 90 -4.01 -5.12 -24.29
CA ASN A 90 -5.25 -5.36 -25.04
C ASN A 90 -5.79 -6.78 -24.80
N ALA A 91 -5.06 -7.61 -24.05
CA ALA A 91 -5.47 -8.94 -23.65
C ALA A 91 -6.39 -8.90 -22.43
N SER A 92 -7.31 -9.84 -22.36
CA SER A 92 -8.10 -10.05 -21.13
C SER A 92 -7.20 -10.52 -20.00
N HIS A 93 -7.46 -10.01 -18.79
CA HIS A 93 -6.80 -10.44 -17.57
C HIS A 93 -7.83 -11.03 -16.62
N ARG A 94 -7.41 -12.04 -15.87
CA ARG A 94 -8.13 -12.60 -14.72
C ARG A 94 -7.44 -12.14 -13.44
N TRP A 95 -8.21 -11.62 -12.49
CA TRP A 95 -7.72 -11.23 -11.18
C TRP A 95 -8.08 -12.30 -10.16
N LEU A 96 -7.10 -12.76 -9.39
CA LEU A 96 -7.26 -13.88 -8.49
C LEU A 96 -6.72 -13.58 -7.09
N VAL A 97 -7.40 -14.17 -6.11
CA VAL A 97 -6.94 -14.27 -4.73
C VAL A 97 -6.70 -15.74 -4.42
N TYR A 98 -5.52 -16.03 -3.92
CA TYR A 98 -5.12 -17.35 -3.45
C TYR A 98 -5.08 -17.37 -1.93
N ASP A 99 -5.48 -18.48 -1.35
CA ASP A 99 -5.15 -18.88 0.02
C ASP A 99 -4.31 -20.15 -0.04
N LEU A 100 -3.14 -20.09 0.58
CA LEU A 100 -2.21 -21.20 0.67
C LEU A 100 -2.10 -21.65 2.13
N ASP A 101 -1.89 -22.94 2.32
CA ASP A 101 -1.55 -23.51 3.61
C ASP A 101 -0.13 -23.10 4.03
N PHE A 102 0.00 -22.52 5.21
CA PHE A 102 1.27 -21.98 5.70
C PHE A 102 2.35 -23.06 5.86
N ALA A 103 1.98 -24.27 6.26
CA ALA A 103 2.96 -25.34 6.54
C ALA A 103 3.45 -26.03 5.27
N THR A 104 2.62 -26.07 4.21
CA THR A 104 2.87 -26.93 3.04
C THR A 104 2.96 -26.17 1.72
N GLY A 105 2.47 -24.92 1.65
CA GLY A 105 2.32 -24.17 0.42
C GLY A 105 1.18 -24.66 -0.50
N ALA A 106 0.41 -25.65 -0.06
CA ALA A 106 -0.70 -26.18 -0.85
C ALA A 106 -1.82 -25.15 -1.00
N VAL A 107 -2.40 -25.04 -2.19
CA VAL A 107 -3.54 -24.15 -2.44
C VAL A 107 -4.77 -24.68 -1.71
N ARG A 108 -5.30 -23.90 -0.76
CA ARG A 108 -6.57 -24.18 -0.07
C ARG A 108 -7.75 -23.78 -0.94
N TRP A 109 -7.69 -22.58 -1.48
CA TRP A 109 -8.69 -22.09 -2.45
C TRP A 109 -8.14 -21.01 -3.35
N VAL A 110 -8.83 -20.81 -4.48
CA VAL A 110 -8.61 -19.72 -5.43
C VAL A 110 -9.95 -19.04 -5.69
N ARG A 111 -9.97 -17.71 -5.73
CA ARG A 111 -11.15 -16.94 -6.14
C ARG A 111 -10.79 -16.02 -7.27
N GLU A 112 -11.50 -16.16 -8.37
CA GLU A 112 -11.44 -15.28 -9.52
C GLU A 112 -12.49 -14.17 -9.38
N LEU A 113 -12.07 -12.91 -9.55
CA LEU A 113 -12.94 -11.76 -9.48
C LEU A 113 -13.71 -11.55 -10.79
N GLY A 114 -13.10 -11.92 -11.90
CA GLY A 114 -13.60 -11.76 -13.24
C GLY A 114 -12.49 -11.71 -14.28
N SER A 115 -12.88 -11.63 -15.54
CA SER A 115 -11.97 -11.57 -16.69
C SER A 115 -12.36 -10.41 -17.61
N THR A 116 -11.46 -9.45 -17.81
CA THR A 116 -11.69 -8.29 -18.67
C THR A 116 -10.36 -7.70 -19.16
N VAL A 117 -10.41 -6.88 -20.19
CA VAL A 117 -9.26 -6.06 -20.61
C VAL A 117 -9.08 -4.93 -19.57
N PRO A 118 -7.87 -4.70 -19.03
CA PRO A 118 -7.63 -3.63 -18.08
C PRO A 118 -8.02 -2.26 -18.65
N ALA A 119 -8.80 -1.50 -17.90
CA ALA A 119 -9.24 -0.18 -18.32
C ALA A 119 -8.15 0.90 -18.23
N ILE A 120 -7.07 0.63 -17.50
CA ILE A 120 -5.92 1.52 -17.31
C ILE A 120 -4.62 0.82 -17.67
N GLU A 121 -3.61 1.62 -17.95
CA GLU A 121 -2.24 1.17 -18.16
C GLU A 121 -1.55 0.85 -16.82
N ARG A 122 -0.39 0.18 -16.89
CA ARG A 122 0.52 -0.02 -15.77
C ARG A 122 1.96 0.26 -16.19
N HIS A 123 2.83 0.58 -15.26
CA HIS A 123 4.27 0.57 -15.51
C HIS A 123 4.74 -0.85 -15.81
N ILE A 124 5.72 -1.04 -16.70
CA ILE A 124 6.25 -2.38 -17.04
C ILE A 124 6.75 -3.15 -15.80
N LYS A 125 7.20 -2.44 -14.76
CA LYS A 125 7.62 -3.01 -13.47
C LYS A 125 6.51 -3.06 -12.42
N ASN A 126 5.29 -2.71 -12.79
CA ASN A 126 4.12 -2.85 -11.93
C ASN A 126 3.29 -4.05 -12.40
N SER A 127 2.35 -4.52 -11.60
CA SER A 127 1.35 -5.50 -11.98
C SER A 127 -0.06 -4.91 -11.83
N PHE A 128 -1.08 -5.62 -12.28
CA PHE A 128 -2.47 -5.27 -11.97
C PHE A 128 -2.94 -5.85 -10.62
N ALA A 129 -2.00 -6.38 -9.82
CA ALA A 129 -2.19 -6.94 -8.48
C ALA A 129 -1.01 -6.58 -7.59
N SER A 130 -0.76 -5.27 -7.42
CA SER A 130 0.35 -4.75 -6.61
C SER A 130 -0.06 -4.33 -5.22
N GLU A 131 -1.34 -4.07 -5.01
CA GLU A 131 -1.89 -3.75 -3.69
C GLU A 131 -1.90 -5.01 -2.83
N THR A 132 -1.28 -4.92 -1.66
CA THR A 132 -1.26 -6.02 -0.68
C THR A 132 -2.61 -6.14 0.01
N PRO A 133 -3.19 -7.33 0.10
CA PRO A 133 -4.42 -7.54 0.86
C PRO A 133 -4.23 -7.24 2.35
N VAL A 134 -5.32 -7.20 3.11
CA VAL A 134 -5.29 -7.06 4.57
C VAL A 134 -6.28 -8.02 5.19
N THR A 135 -5.99 -8.53 6.39
CA THR A 135 -6.88 -9.42 7.14
C THR A 135 -7.13 -8.94 8.56
N ASP A 136 -8.30 -9.27 9.10
CA ASP A 136 -8.66 -9.11 10.51
C ASP A 136 -8.66 -10.46 11.26
N GLY A 137 -8.18 -11.53 10.63
CA GLY A 137 -8.21 -12.89 11.16
C GLY A 137 -9.57 -13.58 11.09
N ARG A 138 -10.55 -12.94 10.45
CA ARG A 138 -11.88 -13.50 10.16
C ARG A 138 -12.25 -13.32 8.69
N ARG A 139 -11.66 -12.33 8.06
CA ARG A 139 -11.89 -11.95 6.67
C ARG A 139 -10.58 -11.53 6.02
N VAL A 140 -10.49 -11.73 4.73
CA VAL A 140 -9.45 -11.16 3.89
C VAL A 140 -10.07 -10.13 2.94
N TYR A 141 -9.37 -8.99 2.79
CA TYR A 141 -9.79 -7.88 1.96
C TYR A 141 -8.75 -7.68 0.87
N ALA A 142 -9.10 -8.04 -0.36
CA ALA A 142 -8.25 -7.92 -1.53
C ALA A 142 -8.66 -6.69 -2.35
N TYR A 143 -7.76 -5.71 -2.46
CA TYR A 143 -7.98 -4.51 -3.25
C TYR A 143 -7.18 -4.60 -4.55
N PHE A 144 -7.85 -4.32 -5.64
CA PHE A 144 -7.26 -4.18 -6.97
C PHE A 144 -7.71 -2.82 -7.50
N GLY A 145 -6.81 -1.88 -7.61
CA GLY A 145 -7.14 -0.48 -7.85
C GLY A 145 -7.97 -0.19 -9.10
N ASN A 146 -7.93 -1.09 -10.08
CA ASN A 146 -8.68 -1.01 -11.33
C ASN A 146 -9.91 -1.94 -11.38
N GLN A 147 -10.17 -2.74 -10.34
CA GLN A 147 -11.29 -3.67 -10.26
C GLN A 147 -12.17 -3.42 -9.03
N GLY A 148 -11.59 -2.98 -7.93
CA GLY A 148 -12.30 -2.74 -6.70
C GLY A 148 -11.75 -3.51 -5.49
N LEU A 149 -12.52 -3.51 -4.42
CA LEU A 149 -12.23 -4.18 -3.16
C LEU A 149 -13.20 -5.34 -2.94
N TYR A 150 -12.67 -6.48 -2.59
CA TYR A 150 -13.40 -7.72 -2.36
C TYR A 150 -13.11 -8.24 -0.97
N CYS A 151 -14.15 -8.66 -0.27
CA CYS A 151 -14.06 -9.23 1.08
C CYS A 151 -14.53 -10.68 1.07
N TYR A 152 -13.65 -11.55 1.54
CA TYR A 152 -13.94 -12.99 1.66
C TYR A 152 -13.83 -13.42 3.12
N THR A 153 -14.52 -14.53 3.48
CA THR A 153 -14.16 -15.29 4.68
C THR A 153 -12.78 -15.91 4.52
N LEU A 154 -12.19 -16.46 5.58
CA LEU A 154 -10.92 -17.19 5.46
C LEU A 154 -11.08 -18.47 4.61
N GLU A 155 -12.28 -19.02 4.51
CA GLU A 155 -12.63 -20.17 3.67
C GLU A 155 -12.90 -19.77 2.20
N GLY A 156 -12.81 -18.48 1.90
CA GLY A 156 -12.95 -17.94 0.53
C GLY A 156 -14.38 -17.70 0.08
N GLU A 157 -15.37 -17.61 0.98
CA GLU A 157 -16.73 -17.18 0.63
C GLU A 157 -16.74 -15.65 0.42
N LEU A 158 -17.27 -15.19 -0.71
CA LEU A 158 -17.43 -13.76 -0.99
C LEU A 158 -18.55 -13.17 -0.12
N LEU A 159 -18.18 -12.25 0.77
CA LEU A 159 -19.13 -11.57 1.64
C LEU A 159 -19.69 -10.28 1.03
N TRP A 160 -18.82 -9.47 0.44
CA TRP A 160 -19.20 -8.24 -0.26
C TRP A 160 -18.08 -7.78 -1.20
N LYS A 161 -18.47 -6.91 -2.14
CA LYS A 161 -17.52 -6.19 -3.01
C LYS A 161 -17.89 -4.72 -3.09
N LYS A 162 -16.88 -3.88 -3.39
CA LYS A 162 -17.01 -2.45 -3.64
C LYS A 162 -16.18 -2.08 -4.84
N GLU A 163 -16.82 -1.54 -5.86
CA GLU A 163 -16.18 -1.14 -7.10
C GLU A 163 -16.11 0.39 -7.20
N TRP A 164 -15.08 0.87 -7.88
CA TRP A 164 -14.89 2.26 -8.29
C TRP A 164 -14.50 2.29 -9.76
N PRO A 165 -14.74 3.43 -10.45
CA PRO A 165 -14.16 3.63 -11.78
C PRO A 165 -12.63 3.44 -11.75
N ALA A 166 -12.11 2.96 -12.84
CA ALA A 166 -10.67 2.91 -13.06
C ALA A 166 -10.20 4.33 -13.44
N TYR A 167 -9.45 4.98 -12.55
CA TYR A 167 -8.94 6.33 -12.75
C TYR A 167 -7.57 6.31 -13.42
N LYS A 168 -7.32 7.29 -14.29
CA LYS A 168 -6.00 7.49 -14.90
C LYS A 168 -4.95 7.82 -13.84
N THR A 169 -3.79 7.23 -13.98
CA THR A 169 -2.63 7.51 -13.16
C THR A 169 -1.55 8.25 -13.95
N ARG A 170 -0.70 8.97 -13.23
CA ARG A 170 0.43 9.69 -13.83
C ARG A 170 1.28 8.72 -14.66
N TYR A 171 1.59 9.11 -15.87
CA TYR A 171 2.35 8.33 -16.84
C TYR A 171 1.76 6.93 -17.13
N GLY A 172 0.51 6.66 -16.82
CA GLY A 172 -0.07 5.32 -16.98
C GLY A 172 0.57 4.24 -16.09
N TRP A 173 1.09 4.59 -14.91
CA TRP A 173 1.85 3.65 -14.09
C TRP A 173 1.02 2.68 -13.25
N GLY A 174 -0.29 2.86 -13.23
CA GLY A 174 -1.20 2.04 -12.43
C GLY A 174 -1.18 2.43 -10.94
N LEU A 175 -1.83 1.64 -10.13
CA LEU A 175 -1.98 1.84 -8.69
C LEU A 175 -1.12 0.82 -7.92
N ALA A 176 -0.85 1.08 -6.63
CA ALA A 176 -0.14 0.16 -5.74
C ALA A 176 -0.38 0.47 -4.24
N ALA A 177 -1.11 1.53 -3.91
CA ALA A 177 -1.41 1.87 -2.52
C ALA A 177 -2.34 0.82 -1.90
N SER A 178 -1.88 0.12 -0.87
CA SER A 178 -2.63 -0.95 -0.22
C SER A 178 -3.70 -0.41 0.73
N PRO A 179 -4.80 -1.13 0.98
CA PRO A 179 -5.76 -0.78 2.00
C PRO A 179 -5.17 -0.93 3.41
N VAL A 180 -5.70 -0.16 4.35
CA VAL A 180 -5.33 -0.27 5.77
C VAL A 180 -6.57 -0.55 6.60
N LEU A 181 -6.48 -1.54 7.47
CA LEU A 181 -7.53 -1.92 8.39
C LEU A 181 -7.22 -1.42 9.81
N HIS A 182 -8.19 -0.76 10.45
CA HIS A 182 -8.06 -0.32 11.83
C HIS A 182 -9.44 -0.27 12.50
N LYS A 183 -9.59 -0.97 13.62
CA LYS A 183 -10.81 -0.98 14.46
C LYS A 183 -12.11 -1.19 13.65
N GLY A 184 -12.11 -2.21 12.76
CA GLY A 184 -13.28 -2.57 11.96
C GLY A 184 -13.58 -1.62 10.80
N ARG A 185 -12.66 -0.76 10.42
CA ARG A 185 -12.76 0.14 9.28
C ARG A 185 -11.60 -0.05 8.31
N LEU A 186 -11.92 -0.06 7.02
CA LEU A 186 -10.94 -0.06 5.94
C LEU A 186 -10.75 1.37 5.44
N TYR A 187 -9.51 1.78 5.31
CA TYR A 187 -9.12 3.08 4.75
C TYR A 187 -8.36 2.85 3.45
N ILE A 188 -8.82 3.51 2.39
CA ILE A 188 -8.22 3.43 1.07
C ILE A 188 -7.95 4.84 0.58
N VAL A 189 -6.69 5.10 0.23
CA VAL A 189 -6.30 6.27 -0.55
C VAL A 189 -6.25 5.87 -2.02
N ASN A 190 -6.90 6.65 -2.88
CA ASN A 190 -6.83 6.52 -4.33
C ASN A 190 -6.49 7.89 -4.90
N ASP A 191 -5.20 8.18 -4.98
CA ASP A 191 -4.70 9.39 -5.59
C ASP A 191 -4.40 9.14 -7.07
N ASN A 192 -5.02 9.93 -7.92
CA ASN A 192 -5.03 9.74 -9.36
C ASN A 192 -5.07 11.09 -10.09
N GLU A 193 -5.06 11.08 -11.43
CA GLU A 193 -5.04 12.33 -12.21
C GLU A 193 -6.41 12.97 -12.36
N GLU A 194 -7.50 12.32 -11.96
CA GLU A 194 -8.87 12.74 -12.19
C GLU A 194 -9.55 13.17 -10.89
N GLN A 195 -9.73 12.25 -9.95
CA GLN A 195 -10.48 12.48 -8.71
C GLN A 195 -9.86 11.75 -7.53
N SER A 196 -8.86 12.36 -6.91
CA SER A 196 -8.17 11.80 -5.74
C SER A 196 -9.03 11.83 -4.49
N PHE A 197 -9.03 10.74 -3.72
CA PHE A 197 -9.85 10.64 -2.51
C PHE A 197 -9.22 9.74 -1.44
N LEU A 198 -9.67 9.93 -0.21
CA LEU A 198 -9.55 9.01 0.90
C LEU A 198 -10.94 8.56 1.33
N VAL A 199 -11.15 7.27 1.48
CA VAL A 199 -12.44 6.70 1.87
C VAL A 199 -12.30 5.77 3.06
N ALA A 200 -13.28 5.80 3.98
CA ALA A 200 -13.45 4.80 5.02
C ALA A 200 -14.68 3.96 4.75
N LEU A 201 -14.50 2.64 4.83
CA LEU A 201 -15.56 1.66 4.71
C LEU A 201 -15.72 0.89 6.03
N ASP A 202 -16.93 0.49 6.33
CA ASP A 202 -17.20 -0.52 7.36
C ASP A 202 -16.66 -1.87 6.87
N ALA A 203 -15.74 -2.47 7.61
CA ALA A 203 -15.06 -3.69 7.19
C ALA A 203 -16.00 -4.90 7.11
N LYS A 204 -17.08 -4.93 7.90
CA LYS A 204 -18.04 -6.04 7.90
C LYS A 204 -18.96 -6.01 6.68
N THR A 205 -19.33 -4.81 6.21
CA THR A 205 -20.43 -4.65 5.24
C THR A 205 -19.99 -4.01 3.91
N GLY A 206 -18.77 -3.46 3.82
CA GLY A 206 -18.31 -2.70 2.67
C GLY A 206 -19.00 -1.33 2.49
N LYS A 207 -19.92 -0.95 3.39
CA LYS A 207 -20.63 0.32 3.31
C LYS A 207 -19.67 1.48 3.57
N GLN A 208 -19.79 2.52 2.72
CA GLN A 208 -19.00 3.74 2.90
C GLN A 208 -19.48 4.48 4.15
N ILE A 209 -18.53 4.73 5.07
CA ILE A 209 -18.77 5.54 6.28
C ILE A 209 -18.60 7.01 5.94
N TRP A 210 -17.51 7.37 5.27
CA TRP A 210 -17.24 8.70 4.73
C TRP A 210 -16.27 8.62 3.55
N ARG A 211 -16.24 9.70 2.76
CA ARG A 211 -15.26 9.93 1.70
C ARG A 211 -14.82 11.40 1.76
N THR A 212 -13.52 11.62 1.72
CA THR A 212 -12.91 12.96 1.68
C THR A 212 -12.18 13.12 0.36
N GLU A 213 -12.59 14.14 -0.41
CA GLU A 213 -11.91 14.50 -1.64
C GLU A 213 -10.55 15.14 -1.32
N ARG A 214 -9.50 14.66 -1.99
CA ARG A 214 -8.14 15.16 -1.85
C ARG A 214 -7.82 16.15 -2.96
N LYS A 215 -8.53 17.30 -2.96
CA LYS A 215 -8.47 18.31 -4.01
C LYS A 215 -7.03 18.73 -4.33
N GLY A 216 -6.70 18.75 -5.62
CA GLY A 216 -5.37 19.12 -6.12
C GLY A 216 -4.28 18.07 -5.92
N GLU A 217 -4.57 16.96 -5.28
CA GLU A 217 -3.63 15.85 -5.20
C GLU A 217 -3.58 15.09 -6.53
N LYS A 218 -2.44 14.48 -6.80
CA LYS A 218 -2.15 13.72 -8.01
C LYS A 218 -1.64 12.34 -7.63
N SER A 219 -1.49 11.48 -8.61
CA SER A 219 -1.07 10.09 -8.41
C SER A 219 0.10 9.95 -7.46
N ASN A 220 -0.08 9.12 -6.46
CA ASN A 220 0.97 8.60 -5.61
C ASN A 220 0.70 7.11 -5.30
N TRP A 221 1.71 6.41 -4.81
CA TRP A 221 1.68 4.97 -4.60
C TRP A 221 1.89 4.58 -3.14
N SER A 222 1.93 5.57 -2.25
CA SER A 222 2.17 5.36 -0.83
C SER A 222 0.94 4.78 -0.14
N THR A 223 1.12 3.69 0.57
CA THR A 223 0.09 3.12 1.45
C THR A 223 -0.14 4.05 2.65
N PRO A 224 -1.38 4.35 3.03
CA PRO A 224 -1.65 5.15 4.23
C PRO A 224 -1.16 4.45 5.50
N TYR A 225 -0.87 5.23 6.52
CA TYR A 225 -0.41 4.73 7.81
C TYR A 225 -1.32 5.19 8.95
N ILE A 226 -1.67 4.28 9.85
CA ILE A 226 -2.41 4.62 11.06
C ILE A 226 -1.42 4.93 12.18
N TRP A 227 -1.36 6.16 12.58
CA TRP A 227 -0.51 6.62 13.66
C TRP A 227 -1.29 6.73 14.98
N GLU A 228 -1.16 5.72 15.81
CA GLU A 228 -1.63 5.77 17.20
C GLU A 228 -0.55 6.44 18.05
N ASN A 229 -0.77 7.67 18.42
CA ASN A 229 0.13 8.43 19.26
C ASN A 229 -0.53 8.81 20.61
N LYS A 230 0.25 9.35 21.54
CA LYS A 230 -0.21 9.67 22.90
C LYS A 230 -1.37 10.68 22.98
N LEU A 231 -1.68 11.39 21.89
CA LEU A 231 -2.71 12.43 21.87
C LEU A 231 -3.96 11.98 21.10
N ARG A 232 -3.78 11.20 20.03
CA ARG A 232 -4.89 10.77 19.14
C ARG A 232 -4.43 9.72 18.14
N THR A 233 -5.39 9.11 17.45
CA THR A 233 -5.15 8.26 16.28
C THR A 233 -5.35 9.06 15.01
N GLU A 234 -4.44 8.93 14.05
CA GLU A 234 -4.41 9.69 12.81
C GLU A 234 -4.24 8.78 11.61
N ILE A 235 -4.82 9.17 10.47
CA ILE A 235 -4.59 8.53 9.17
C ILE A 235 -3.61 9.41 8.40
N ILE A 236 -2.40 8.92 8.20
CA ILE A 236 -1.34 9.63 7.50
C ILE A 236 -1.34 9.20 6.04
N THR A 237 -1.46 10.16 5.15
CA THR A 237 -1.47 9.93 3.70
C THR A 237 -0.43 10.83 3.05
N PRO A 238 0.75 10.29 2.70
CA PRO A 238 1.65 11.01 1.82
C PRO A 238 0.96 11.35 0.49
N GLY A 239 1.43 12.38 -0.15
CA GLY A 239 0.93 12.78 -1.45
C GLY A 239 1.99 13.53 -2.25
N THR A 240 1.81 13.60 -3.55
CA THR A 240 2.73 14.29 -4.46
C THR A 240 2.80 15.80 -4.17
N ARG A 241 1.67 16.41 -3.79
CA ARG A 241 1.59 17.83 -3.46
C ARG A 241 1.75 18.11 -1.98
N LYS A 242 0.97 17.40 -1.17
CA LYS A 242 0.89 17.58 0.27
C LYS A 242 0.83 16.23 0.99
N ASN A 243 1.64 16.08 2.02
CA ASN A 243 1.37 15.07 3.04
C ASN A 243 0.21 15.57 3.90
N ARG A 244 -0.75 14.70 4.19
CA ARG A 244 -1.94 15.05 4.99
C ARG A 244 -2.16 14.04 6.10
N SER A 245 -2.60 14.55 7.23
CA SER A 245 -3.12 13.77 8.34
C SER A 245 -4.61 14.02 8.52
N TYR A 246 -5.36 12.95 8.69
CA TYR A 246 -6.80 13.00 8.93
C TYR A 246 -7.15 12.31 10.25
N GLY A 247 -8.23 12.79 10.88
CA GLY A 247 -8.90 12.05 11.93
C GLY A 247 -9.59 10.80 11.39
N LEU A 248 -9.94 9.86 12.27
CA LEU A 248 -10.72 8.68 11.88
C LEU A 248 -12.13 9.01 11.36
N ASP A 249 -12.57 10.26 11.51
CA ASP A 249 -13.81 10.83 10.95
C ASP A 249 -13.61 11.45 9.55
N GLY A 250 -12.41 11.40 8.99
CA GLY A 250 -12.08 11.92 7.67
C GLY A 250 -11.79 13.42 7.62
N LYS A 251 -11.80 14.13 8.76
CA LYS A 251 -11.46 15.54 8.81
C LYS A 251 -9.96 15.76 8.73
N LEU A 252 -9.54 16.72 7.92
CA LEU A 252 -8.13 17.13 7.83
C LEU A 252 -7.67 17.71 9.17
N LEU A 253 -6.58 17.19 9.70
CA LEU A 253 -5.97 17.67 10.95
C LEU A 253 -4.82 18.63 10.66
N TYR A 254 -3.93 18.24 9.76
CA TYR A 254 -2.82 19.07 9.27
C TYR A 254 -2.34 18.60 7.90
N GLU A 255 -1.61 19.48 7.23
CA GLU A 255 -0.92 19.18 6.00
C GLU A 255 0.43 19.88 5.93
N PHE A 256 1.31 19.40 5.05
CA PHE A 256 2.59 20.04 4.76
C PHE A 256 3.11 19.62 3.38
N GLY A 257 3.86 20.54 2.76
CA GLY A 257 4.48 20.34 1.45
C GLY A 257 5.97 20.00 1.53
N GLY A 258 6.62 20.08 0.38
CA GLY A 258 8.07 19.89 0.25
C GLY A 258 8.50 18.53 -0.27
N ASN A 259 7.54 17.70 -0.70
CA ASN A 259 7.77 16.35 -1.22
C ASN A 259 8.56 16.32 -2.54
N SER A 260 9.09 15.16 -2.85
CA SER A 260 9.45 14.74 -4.21
C SER A 260 8.19 14.66 -5.10
N SER A 261 8.38 14.71 -6.41
CA SER A 261 7.27 14.70 -7.39
C SER A 261 6.56 13.35 -7.50
N ILE A 262 7.14 12.30 -6.96
CA ILE A 262 6.58 10.95 -6.90
C ILE A 262 6.78 10.41 -5.49
N THR A 263 5.70 9.96 -4.86
CA THR A 263 5.70 9.49 -3.48
C THR A 263 5.29 8.02 -3.47
N ILE A 264 6.13 7.19 -2.87
CA ILE A 264 5.95 5.73 -2.81
C ILE A 264 6.08 5.25 -1.36
N ALA A 265 7.06 5.76 -0.63
CA ALA A 265 7.41 5.31 0.69
C ALA A 265 6.24 5.42 1.68
N THR A 266 6.00 4.34 2.43
CA THR A 266 4.99 4.30 3.49
C THR A 266 5.53 4.98 4.75
N PRO A 267 4.76 5.85 5.41
CA PRO A 267 5.13 6.42 6.70
C PRO A 267 5.25 5.34 7.78
N TYR A 268 6.03 5.64 8.81
CA TYR A 268 6.09 4.83 10.01
C TYR A 268 6.33 5.69 11.24
N ALA A 269 6.10 5.16 12.42
CA ALA A 269 6.34 5.86 13.67
C ALA A 269 7.31 5.10 14.57
N SER A 270 8.26 5.81 15.13
CA SER A 270 9.21 5.28 16.09
C SER A 270 9.68 6.38 17.04
N HIS A 271 10.10 6.05 18.26
CA HIS A 271 10.63 7.00 19.24
C HIS A 271 9.71 8.20 19.51
N GLY A 272 8.38 8.00 19.40
CA GLY A 272 7.38 9.04 19.62
C GLY A 272 7.24 10.06 18.48
N LEU A 273 7.88 9.85 17.35
CA LEU A 273 7.80 10.67 16.14
C LEU A 273 7.20 9.89 14.97
N LEU A 274 6.57 10.60 14.05
CA LEU A 274 6.14 10.08 12.76
C LEU A 274 7.18 10.46 11.71
N TYR A 275 7.58 9.50 10.89
CA TYR A 275 8.51 9.69 9.78
C TYR A 275 7.77 9.61 8.45
N VAL A 276 7.92 10.65 7.64
CA VAL A 276 7.36 10.73 6.28
C VAL A 276 8.48 11.08 5.32
N THR A 277 8.58 10.35 4.23
CA THR A 277 9.64 10.54 3.25
C THR A 277 9.13 10.43 1.82
N SER A 278 9.90 10.99 0.89
CA SER A 278 9.75 10.79 -0.55
C SER A 278 11.09 11.05 -1.24
N GLY A 279 11.40 10.28 -2.30
CA GLY A 279 12.75 10.35 -2.86
C GLY A 279 12.87 9.97 -4.34
N TYR A 280 11.99 10.49 -5.23
CA TYR A 280 12.07 10.16 -6.64
C TYR A 280 13.46 10.49 -7.23
N VAL A 281 14.00 9.57 -8.01
CA VAL A 281 15.39 9.64 -8.49
C VAL A 281 15.68 10.88 -9.34
N GLY A 282 14.70 11.37 -10.12
CA GLY A 282 14.82 12.57 -10.96
C GLY A 282 14.75 13.89 -10.20
N ASP A 283 14.41 13.89 -8.91
CA ASP A 283 14.19 15.11 -8.14
C ASP A 283 15.40 15.50 -7.30
N ARG A 284 15.59 16.81 -7.15
CA ARG A 284 16.53 17.35 -6.16
C ARG A 284 16.00 17.32 -4.73
N LYS A 285 14.66 17.34 -4.57
CA LYS A 285 13.99 17.26 -3.26
C LYS A 285 13.76 15.80 -2.94
N LYS A 286 14.37 15.33 -1.88
CA LYS A 286 14.24 13.97 -1.33
C LYS A 286 14.15 14.07 0.18
N PRO A 287 13.04 14.61 0.71
CA PRO A 287 12.95 14.90 2.14
C PRO A 287 12.71 13.68 2.99
N ILE A 288 13.19 13.75 4.22
CA ILE A 288 12.70 12.97 5.37
C ILE A 288 12.22 13.98 6.40
N PHE A 289 10.98 13.85 6.83
CA PHE A 289 10.38 14.66 7.89
C PHE A 289 10.18 13.81 9.14
N ALA A 290 10.52 14.34 10.31
CA ALA A 290 10.16 13.79 11.60
C ALA A 290 9.16 14.72 12.29
N ILE A 291 7.94 14.22 12.58
CA ILE A 291 6.80 15.02 12.99
C ILE A 291 6.42 14.67 14.43
N ARG A 292 6.19 15.71 15.25
CA ARG A 292 5.71 15.56 16.62
C ARG A 292 4.22 15.33 16.68
N PRO A 293 3.70 14.58 17.66
CA PRO A 293 2.26 14.46 17.89
C PRO A 293 1.61 15.83 18.14
N GLY A 294 0.34 15.97 17.76
CA GLY A 294 -0.47 17.15 18.04
C GLY A 294 -0.37 18.27 17.00
N ALA A 295 0.20 18.02 15.84
CA ALA A 295 0.22 18.97 14.72
C ALA A 295 -1.20 19.37 14.27
N LYS A 296 -1.36 20.63 13.84
CA LYS A 296 -2.63 21.19 13.34
C LYS A 296 -2.38 22.22 12.24
N GLY A 297 -3.28 22.30 11.25
CA GLY A 297 -3.24 23.29 10.17
C GLY A 297 -2.12 23.03 9.16
N ASP A 298 -1.64 24.05 8.48
CA ASP A 298 -0.47 23.93 7.60
C ASP A 298 0.81 24.04 8.43
N ILE A 299 1.61 22.98 8.42
CA ILE A 299 2.88 22.90 9.16
C ILE A 299 4.10 22.92 8.26
N SER A 300 3.93 23.32 6.99
CA SER A 300 5.01 23.40 6.02
C SER A 300 6.18 24.22 6.54
N LEU A 301 7.40 23.78 6.23
CA LEU A 301 8.63 24.53 6.51
C LEU A 301 8.86 25.58 5.43
N ASN A 302 9.38 26.73 5.80
CA ASN A 302 9.98 27.69 4.86
C ASN A 302 11.25 27.09 4.22
N SER A 303 11.74 27.73 3.15
CA SER A 303 12.84 27.20 2.35
C SER A 303 14.16 27.02 3.10
N ASP A 304 14.38 27.84 4.10
CA ASP A 304 15.57 27.95 4.96
C ASP A 304 15.45 27.28 6.32
N GLU A 305 14.26 26.73 6.64
CA GLU A 305 13.98 26.07 7.91
C GLU A 305 14.02 24.55 7.78
N ASP A 306 14.64 23.86 8.73
CA ASP A 306 14.64 22.40 8.85
C ASP A 306 13.85 21.91 10.09
N THR A 307 13.26 22.81 10.87
CA THR A 307 12.47 22.53 12.06
C THR A 307 11.43 23.61 12.29
N ASN A 308 10.34 23.25 12.96
CA ASN A 308 9.37 24.18 13.53
C ASN A 308 8.69 23.57 14.77
N LYS A 309 7.63 24.18 15.27
CA LYS A 309 6.88 23.66 16.43
C LYS A 309 6.45 22.20 16.26
N HIS A 310 6.07 21.79 15.05
CA HIS A 310 5.47 20.48 14.74
C HIS A 310 6.44 19.52 14.02
N ILE A 311 7.36 20.04 13.23
CA ILE A 311 8.41 19.26 12.57
C ILE A 311 9.65 19.29 13.45
N ALA A 312 10.05 18.13 13.97
CA ALA A 312 11.21 17.99 14.83
C ALA A 312 12.50 18.27 14.08
N TRP A 313 12.58 17.75 12.86
CA TRP A 313 13.66 18.00 11.91
C TRP A 313 13.23 17.58 10.50
N CYS A 314 13.92 18.13 9.51
CA CYS A 314 13.80 17.76 8.11
C CYS A 314 15.17 17.60 7.48
N GLN A 315 15.42 16.48 6.82
CA GLN A 315 16.56 16.31 5.92
C GLN A 315 16.05 16.36 4.48
N ARG A 316 16.50 17.36 3.71
CA ARG A 316 15.90 17.69 2.41
C ARG A 316 16.34 16.83 1.23
N ARG A 317 17.42 16.03 1.39
CA ARG A 317 18.06 15.28 0.29
C ARG A 317 18.43 13.84 0.65
N ALA A 318 17.92 13.30 1.73
CA ALA A 318 18.29 11.98 2.26
C ALA A 318 17.18 10.93 2.09
N GLY A 319 16.02 11.33 1.59
CA GLY A 319 14.87 10.43 1.46
C GLY A 319 15.12 9.31 0.44
N PRO A 320 14.82 8.06 0.82
CA PRO A 320 14.83 6.93 -0.09
C PRO A 320 13.70 7.04 -1.13
N TYR A 321 13.80 6.26 -2.20
CA TYR A 321 12.76 6.18 -3.21
C TYR A 321 11.51 5.47 -2.68
N ASN A 322 11.72 4.38 -1.93
CA ASN A 322 10.68 3.55 -1.29
C ASN A 322 11.19 2.95 0.04
#